data_482fde88f1e6471ad2713d765686171d
#
_entry.id   482fde88f1e6471ad2713d765686171d
#
_cell.length_a   1.000
_cell.length_b   1.000
_cell.length_c   1.000
_cell.angle_alpha   90.00
_cell.angle_beta   90.00
_cell.angle_gamma   90.00
#
_symmetry.space_group_name_H-M   'P 1'
#
loop_
_entity.id
_entity.type
_entity.pdbx_description
1 polymer ?
#
loop_
_entity_poly.entity_id
_entity_poly.type
_entity_poly.pdbx_seq_one_letter_code
_entity_poly.pdbx_strand_id
1 'polypeptide(L)' 'MIPENESLIIEAMQFWGGSFAKAIAEAYIKADPSNKNKLYDAFTDLFDSYKKFIIKD' A
#
# COMPACT_ATOMS: atom_id res chain seq x y z
N MET A 1 5.52 -5.79 8.88
CA MET A 1 5.59 -4.49 9.55
C MET A 1 5.19 -3.38 8.60
N ILE A 2 4.35 -2.47 9.06
CA ILE A 2 3.82 -1.40 8.22
C ILE A 2 4.78 -0.22 8.24
N PRO A 3 5.13 0.32 7.07
CA PRO A 3 6.07 1.44 7.01
C PRO A 3 5.44 2.74 7.48
N GLU A 4 6.30 3.69 7.83
CA GLU A 4 5.85 4.99 8.33
C GLU A 4 5.01 5.76 7.31
N ASN A 5 5.35 5.60 6.06
CA ASN A 5 4.69 6.35 4.99
C ASN A 5 3.60 5.54 4.32
N GLU A 6 2.91 4.70 5.09
CA GLU A 6 1.90 3.82 4.50
C GLU A 6 0.80 4.58 3.78
N SER A 7 0.37 5.70 4.34
CA SER A 7 -0.72 6.44 3.71
C SER A 7 -0.32 6.99 2.36
N LEU A 8 0.93 7.39 2.20
CA LEU A 8 1.41 7.86 0.91
C LEU A 8 1.51 6.72 -0.09
N ILE A 9 1.91 5.55 0.38
CA ILE A 9 1.98 4.38 -0.49
C ILE A 9 0.58 4.01 -0.97
N ILE A 10 -0.39 4.04 -0.07
CA ILE A 10 -1.78 3.73 -0.42
C ILE A 10 -2.31 4.74 -1.44
N GLU A 11 -2.01 6.02 -1.24
CA GLU A 11 -2.41 7.04 -2.21
C GLU A 11 -1.81 6.76 -3.58
N ALA A 12 -0.54 6.39 -3.61
CA ALA A 12 0.12 6.11 -4.88
C ALA A 12 -0.53 4.91 -5.57
N MET A 13 -0.88 3.90 -4.80
CA MET A 13 -1.53 2.74 -5.37
C MET A 13 -2.89 3.09 -5.95
N GLN A 14 -3.64 3.94 -5.28
CA GLN A 14 -4.96 4.36 -5.77
C GLN A 14 -4.84 5.23 -7.01
N PHE A 15 -3.81 6.06 -7.06
CA PHE A 15 -3.65 7.00 -8.15
C PHE A 15 -2.97 6.40 -9.37
N TRP A 16 -1.91 5.63 -9.14
CA TRP A 16 -1.07 5.10 -10.21
C TRP A 16 -1.33 3.63 -10.52
N GLY A 17 -1.96 2.92 -9.60
CA GLY A 17 -2.13 1.49 -9.74
C GLY A 17 -3.26 1.12 -10.69
N GLY A 18 -3.17 -0.10 -11.20
CA GLY A 18 -4.27 -0.68 -11.96
C GLY A 18 -5.35 -1.18 -11.03
N SER A 19 -6.29 -1.92 -11.57
CA SER A 19 -7.45 -2.36 -10.80
C SER A 19 -7.05 -3.23 -9.61
N PHE A 20 -6.02 -4.06 -9.77
CA PHE A 20 -5.60 -4.92 -8.67
C PHE A 20 -5.02 -4.10 -7.52
N ALA A 21 -4.09 -3.21 -7.84
CA ALA A 21 -3.47 -2.38 -6.80
C ALA A 21 -4.50 -1.51 -6.12
N LYS A 22 -5.45 -0.98 -6.86
CA LYS A 22 -6.52 -0.17 -6.27
C LYS A 22 -7.36 -1.01 -5.30
N ALA A 23 -7.67 -2.24 -5.68
CA ALA A 23 -8.47 -3.11 -4.82
C ALA A 23 -7.72 -3.44 -3.53
N ILE A 24 -6.42 -3.69 -3.63
CA ILE A 24 -5.61 -3.96 -2.45
C ILE A 24 -5.55 -2.73 -1.56
N ALA A 25 -5.38 -1.55 -2.14
CA ALA A 25 -5.34 -0.32 -1.38
C ALA A 25 -6.65 -0.08 -0.63
N GLU A 26 -7.78 -0.33 -1.28
CA GLU A 26 -9.07 -0.18 -0.63
C GLU A 26 -9.25 -1.15 0.51
N ALA A 27 -8.86 -2.40 0.29
CA ALA A 27 -8.93 -3.40 1.34
C ALA A 27 -8.08 -2.99 2.53
N TYR A 28 -6.90 -2.44 2.24
CA TYR A 28 -5.99 -2.00 3.29
C TYR A 28 -6.60 -0.87 4.11
N ILE A 29 -7.22 0.09 3.45
CA ILE A 29 -7.84 1.21 4.14
C ILE A 29 -8.94 0.73 5.10
N LYS A 30 -9.69 -0.28 4.68
CA LYS A 30 -10.81 -0.79 5.45
C LYS A 30 -10.38 -1.79 6.53
N ALA A 31 -9.15 -2.26 6.48
CA ALA A 31 -8.69 -3.31 7.38
C ALA A 31 -8.38 -2.75 8.76
N ASP A 32 -8.57 -3.59 9.78
CA ASP A 32 -8.09 -3.26 11.11
C ASP A 32 -6.57 -3.47 11.14
N PRO A 33 -5.89 -3.04 12.24
CA PRO A 33 -4.42 -3.14 12.26
C PRO A 33 -3.89 -4.54 12.01
N SER A 34 -4.56 -5.55 12.53
CA SER A 34 -4.10 -6.93 12.33
C SER A 34 -4.15 -7.30 10.85
N ASN A 35 -5.25 -6.99 10.19
CA ASN A 35 -5.39 -7.32 8.79
C ASN A 35 -4.52 -6.44 7.90
N LYS A 36 -4.26 -5.21 8.31
CA LYS A 36 -3.32 -4.36 7.59
C LYS A 36 -1.95 -4.99 7.54
N ASN A 37 -1.49 -5.52 8.68
CA ASN A 37 -0.20 -6.20 8.72
C ASN A 37 -0.18 -7.41 7.81
N LYS A 38 -1.26 -8.18 7.81
CA LYS A 38 -1.34 -9.35 6.94
C LYS A 38 -1.27 -8.96 5.47
N LEU A 39 -1.99 -7.91 5.10
CA LEU A 39 -1.97 -7.44 3.72
C LEU A 39 -0.58 -6.95 3.33
N TYR A 40 0.03 -6.17 4.18
CA TYR A 40 1.37 -5.67 3.87
C TYR A 40 2.37 -6.81 3.73
N ASP A 41 2.32 -7.78 4.65
CA ASP A 41 3.24 -8.91 4.60
C ASP A 41 3.03 -9.74 3.33
N ALA A 42 1.77 -9.96 2.97
CA ALA A 42 1.47 -10.79 1.80
C ALA A 42 1.86 -10.09 0.49
N PHE A 43 1.75 -8.78 0.45
CA PHE A 43 1.98 -8.01 -0.78
C PHE A 43 3.10 -7.00 -0.63
N THR A 44 4.12 -7.35 0.14
CA THR A 44 5.24 -6.45 0.37
C THR A 44 5.85 -5.95 -0.92
N ASP A 45 6.04 -6.83 -1.89
CA ASP A 45 6.63 -6.44 -3.17
C ASP A 45 5.77 -5.40 -3.88
N LEU A 46 4.46 -5.59 -3.81
CA LEU A 46 3.55 -4.65 -4.43
C LEU A 46 3.65 -3.27 -3.77
N PHE A 47 3.58 -3.25 -2.45
CA PHE A 47 3.69 -1.98 -1.72
C PHE A 47 5.04 -1.31 -1.97
N ASP A 48 6.10 -2.10 -1.95
CA ASP A 48 7.44 -1.54 -2.17
C ASP A 48 7.58 -0.92 -3.53
N SER A 49 6.94 -1.48 -4.53
CA SER A 49 7.05 -0.96 -5.89
C SER A 49 6.45 0.44 -6.00
N TYR A 50 5.57 0.82 -5.10
CA TYR A 50 4.97 2.15 -5.13
C TYR A 50 5.69 3.17 -4.26
N LYS A 51 6.65 2.72 -3.47
CA LYS A 51 7.45 3.66 -2.66
C LYS A 51 8.18 4.67 -3.52
N LYS A 52 8.60 4.27 -4.70
CA LYS A 52 9.36 5.17 -5.56
C LYS A 52 8.52 6.33 -6.05
N PHE A 53 7.21 6.24 -5.99
CA PHE A 53 6.35 7.33 -6.41
C PHE A 53 6.25 8.44 -5.37
N ILE A 54 6.66 8.15 -4.15
CA ILE A 54 6.55 9.12 -3.07
C ILE A 54 7.90 9.57 -2.53
N ILE A 55 8.97 8.90 -2.92
CA ILE A 55 10.31 9.27 -2.47
C ILE A 55 10.81 10.43 -3.30
N LYS A 56 11.18 11.49 -2.63
CA LYS A 56 11.73 12.66 -3.27
C LYS A 56 13.13 12.91 -2.75
N ASP A 57 13.98 13.19 -3.61
CA ASP A 57 15.36 13.45 -3.20
C ASP A 57 15.65 14.89 -2.99
#